data_acebea13ecc1dfae3c4de0abaf8a8ea7
#
_entry.id   acebea13ecc1dfae3c4de0abaf8a8ea7
#
_cell.length_a   1.000
_cell.length_b   1.000
_cell.length_c   1.000
_cell.angle_alpha   90.00
_cell.angle_beta   90.00
_cell.angle_gamma   90.00
#
_symmetry.space_group_name_H-M   'P 1'
#
loop_
_entity.id
_entity.type
_entity.pdbx_description
1 polymer ?
#
loop_
_entity_poly.entity_id
_entity_poly.type
_entity_poly.pdbx_seq_one_letter_code
_entity_poly.pdbx_strand_id
1 'polypeptide(L)'
;MVNVAILGFGTVGSGVADVLTRNSAVIDQRVDGLVRLKYILDVRDFPDSPYKDLFVKDFSVIENDPEVDVVVETIGGAKVALDFTQRALKAGKSVVSSN
;
A
#
# COMPACT_ATOMS: atom_id res chain seq x y z
N MET A 1 -11.19 10.69 -2.12
CA MET A 1 -10.51 9.68 -1.28
C MET A 1 -9.21 9.26 -1.94
N VAL A 2 -8.14 9.20 -1.17
CA VAL A 2 -6.86 8.70 -1.65
C VAL A 2 -6.73 7.23 -1.26
N ASN A 3 -6.56 6.35 -2.24
CA ASN A 3 -6.41 4.93 -2.02
C ASN A 3 -4.94 4.57 -2.05
N VAL A 4 -4.49 3.84 -1.01
CA VAL A 4 -3.08 3.52 -0.80
C VAL A 4 -2.90 2.01 -0.89
N ALA A 5 -1.83 1.59 -1.56
CA ALA A 5 -1.35 0.22 -1.54
C ALA A 5 0.04 0.20 -0.90
N ILE A 6 0.26 -0.76 -0.01
CA ILE A 6 1.56 -0.94 0.63
C ILE A 6 2.24 -2.14 0.00
N LEU A 7 3.51 -1.99 -0.36
CA LEU A 7 4.33 -3.08 -0.88
C LEU A 7 5.23 -3.57 0.24
N GLY A 8 4.96 -4.78 0.72
CA GLY A 8 5.70 -5.41 1.81
C GLY A 8 5.00 -5.22 3.16
N PHE A 9 4.94 -6.30 3.95
CA PHE A 9 4.31 -6.28 5.26
C PHE A 9 5.27 -6.76 6.34
N GLY A 10 6.48 -6.22 6.32
CA GLY A 10 7.44 -6.38 7.40
C GLY A 10 7.20 -5.33 8.48
N THR A 11 8.23 -5.03 9.25
CA THR A 11 8.11 -4.07 10.35
C THR A 11 7.64 -2.70 9.89
N VAL A 12 8.22 -2.20 8.81
CA VAL A 12 7.85 -0.87 8.29
C VAL A 12 6.46 -0.90 7.66
N GLY A 13 6.19 -1.89 6.80
CA GLY A 13 4.90 -1.98 6.12
C GLY A 13 3.74 -2.15 7.08
N SER A 14 3.89 -3.01 8.10
CA SER A 14 2.84 -3.19 9.11
C SER A 14 2.63 -1.92 9.92
N GLY A 15 3.70 -1.20 10.22
CA GLY A 15 3.59 0.09 10.91
C GLY A 15 2.84 1.13 10.10
N VAL A 16 3.09 1.18 8.80
CA VAL A 16 2.37 2.09 7.91
C VAL A 16 0.89 1.73 7.86
N ALA A 17 0.57 0.43 7.76
CA ALA A 17 -0.83 -0.03 7.76
C ALA A 17 -1.55 0.40 9.03
N ASP A 18 -0.90 0.24 10.18
CA ASP A 18 -1.49 0.62 11.46
C ASP A 18 -1.74 2.13 11.56
N VAL A 19 -0.78 2.92 11.10
CA VAL A 19 -0.94 4.38 11.12
C VAL A 19 -2.09 4.82 10.23
N LEU A 20 -2.16 4.28 9.01
CA LEU A 20 -3.21 4.67 8.07
C LEU A 20 -4.60 4.29 8.58
N THR A 21 -4.76 3.09 9.12
CA THR A 21 -6.07 2.63 9.60
C THR A 21 -6.45 3.29 10.92
N ARG A 22 -5.48 3.51 11.81
CA ARG A 22 -5.76 4.14 13.11
C ARG A 22 -6.22 5.57 12.97
N ASN A 23 -5.65 6.30 12.02
CA ASN A 23 -5.92 7.72 11.86
C ASN A 23 -7.02 8.02 10.84
N SER A 24 -7.53 7.03 10.13
CA SER A 24 -8.50 7.27 9.06
C SER A 24 -9.78 7.91 9.57
N ALA A 25 -10.28 7.47 10.73
CA ALA A 25 -11.49 8.04 11.32
C ALA A 25 -11.32 9.52 11.68
N VAL A 26 -10.16 9.88 12.22
CA VAL A 26 -9.86 11.28 12.56
C VAL A 26 -9.72 12.12 11.30
N ILE A 27 -9.05 11.58 10.31
CA ILE A 27 -8.87 12.25 9.01
C ILE A 27 -10.23 12.44 8.33
N ASP A 28 -11.08 11.42 8.33
CA ASP A 28 -12.40 11.47 7.70
C ASP A 28 -13.31 12.53 8.33
N GLN A 29 -13.12 12.82 9.61
CA GLN A 29 -13.89 13.87 10.29
C GLN A 29 -13.48 15.27 9.87
N ARG A 30 -12.24 15.44 9.42
CA ARG A 30 -11.68 16.75 9.09
C ARG A 30 -11.77 17.08 7.61
N VAL A 31 -11.59 16.10 6.77
CA VAL A 31 -11.52 16.27 5.32
C VAL A 31 -12.15 15.05 4.69
N ASP A 32 -13.06 15.27 3.80
CA ASP A 32 -13.88 14.25 3.16
C ASP A 32 -13.08 13.05 2.67
N GLY A 33 -13.29 11.88 3.31
CA GLY A 33 -12.87 10.59 2.80
C GLY A 33 -11.42 10.50 2.36
N LEU A 34 -10.48 10.90 3.19
CA LEU A 34 -9.15 11.20 2.72
C LEU A 34 -8.29 10.04 2.31
N VAL A 35 -8.09 9.07 3.18
CA VAL A 35 -7.10 8.01 2.94
C VAL A 35 -7.72 6.67 3.28
N ARG A 36 -7.58 5.72 2.36
CA ARG A 36 -8.01 4.34 2.57
C ARG A 36 -6.88 3.39 2.17
N LEU A 37 -6.54 2.47 3.07
CA LEU A 37 -5.65 1.38 2.75
C LEU A 37 -6.44 0.36 1.93
N LYS A 38 -6.03 0.12 0.69
CA LYS A 38 -6.77 -0.76 -0.22
C LYS A 38 -6.11 -2.11 -0.42
N TYR A 39 -4.79 -2.14 -0.58
CA TYR A 39 -4.04 -3.37 -0.82
C TYR A 39 -2.76 -3.41 -0.02
N ILE A 40 -2.34 -4.63 0.32
CA ILE A 40 -1.01 -4.90 0.85
C ILE A 40 -0.42 -6.03 0.01
N LEU A 41 0.73 -5.79 -0.61
CA LEU A 41 1.41 -6.80 -1.41
C LEU A 41 2.46 -7.51 -0.56
N ASP A 42 2.34 -8.82 -0.43
CA ASP A 42 3.37 -9.64 0.19
C ASP A 42 3.23 -11.07 -0.33
N VAL A 43 4.35 -11.77 -0.47
CA VAL A 43 4.36 -13.16 -0.91
C VAL A 43 4.05 -14.13 0.23
N ARG A 44 4.19 -13.67 1.48
CA ARG A 44 3.90 -14.46 2.66
C ARG A 44 2.42 -14.40 3.00
N ASP A 45 1.94 -15.38 3.77
CA ASP A 45 0.56 -15.41 4.25
C ASP A 45 0.48 -14.86 5.66
N PHE A 46 -0.57 -14.10 5.93
CA PHE A 46 -0.82 -13.52 7.26
C PHE A 46 -2.28 -13.78 7.65
N PRO A 47 -2.65 -15.06 7.91
CA PRO A 47 -4.05 -15.42 8.12
C PRO A 47 -4.65 -14.82 9.40
N ASP A 48 -3.81 -14.46 10.36
CA ASP A 48 -4.27 -13.88 11.63
C ASP A 48 -4.23 -12.36 11.65
N SER A 49 -3.82 -11.74 10.55
CA SER A 49 -3.75 -10.28 10.47
C SER A 49 -5.15 -9.66 10.40
N PRO A 50 -5.38 -8.53 11.07
CA PRO A 50 -6.63 -7.78 10.89
C PRO A 50 -6.80 -7.25 9.47
N TYR A 51 -5.72 -7.23 8.67
CA TYR A 51 -5.74 -6.77 7.30
C TYR A 51 -5.79 -7.90 6.28
N LYS A 52 -6.11 -9.12 6.72
CA LYS A 52 -5.99 -10.32 5.88
C LYS A 52 -6.72 -10.22 4.54
N ASP A 53 -7.82 -9.49 4.49
CA ASP A 53 -8.63 -9.35 3.27
C ASP A 53 -8.05 -8.37 2.25
N LEU A 54 -7.01 -7.64 2.63
CA LEU A 54 -6.37 -6.66 1.76
C LEU A 54 -5.12 -7.20 1.07
N PHE A 55 -4.66 -8.39 1.45
CA PHE A 55 -3.43 -8.95 0.90
C PHE A 55 -3.59 -9.44 -0.52
N VAL A 56 -2.63 -9.07 -1.35
CA VAL A 56 -2.50 -9.57 -2.72
C VAL A 56 -1.07 -10.07 -2.91
N LYS A 57 -0.88 -11.00 -3.84
CA LYS A 57 0.43 -11.58 -4.10
C LYS A 57 1.00 -11.18 -5.46
N ASP A 58 0.19 -10.54 -6.30
CA ASP A 58 0.58 -10.13 -7.64
C ASP A 58 0.45 -8.62 -7.76
N PHE A 59 1.54 -7.96 -8.09
CA PHE A 59 1.55 -6.52 -8.24
C PHE A 59 0.60 -6.02 -9.33
N SER A 60 0.30 -6.85 -10.32
CA SER A 60 -0.61 -6.44 -11.39
C SER A 60 -1.99 -6.05 -10.87
N VAL A 61 -2.43 -6.60 -9.74
CA VAL A 61 -3.70 -6.21 -9.12
C VAL A 61 -3.67 -4.72 -8.74
N ILE A 62 -2.55 -4.28 -8.18
CA ILE A 62 -2.36 -2.88 -7.80
C ILE A 62 -2.14 -2.02 -9.05
N GLU A 63 -1.28 -2.50 -9.93
CA GLU A 63 -0.89 -1.77 -11.15
C GLU A 63 -2.10 -1.44 -12.02
N ASN A 64 -3.02 -2.40 -12.15
CA ASN A 64 -4.16 -2.28 -13.04
C ASN A 64 -5.41 -1.69 -12.37
N ASP A 65 -5.35 -1.36 -11.10
CA ASP A 65 -6.47 -0.74 -10.40
C ASP A 65 -6.37 0.79 -10.51
N PRO A 66 -7.22 1.43 -11.31
CA PRO A 66 -7.15 2.88 -11.50
C PRO A 66 -7.51 3.68 -10.26
N GLU A 67 -8.11 3.04 -9.26
CA GLU A 67 -8.46 3.71 -8.00
C GLU A 67 -7.30 3.81 -7.03
N VAL A 68 -6.21 3.06 -7.24
CA VAL A 68 -5.02 3.18 -6.39
C VAL A 68 -4.25 4.43 -6.78
N ASP A 69 -4.11 5.34 -5.85
CA ASP A 69 -3.47 6.65 -6.07
C ASP A 69 -2.01 6.66 -5.65
N VAL A 70 -1.71 6.01 -4.53
CA VAL A 70 -0.38 6.06 -3.92
C VAL A 70 0.08 4.65 -3.59
N VAL A 71 1.33 4.36 -3.91
CA VAL A 71 2.01 3.11 -3.56
C VAL A 71 3.11 3.43 -2.56
N VAL A 72 3.07 2.80 -1.39
CA VAL A 72 4.11 2.94 -0.37
C VAL A 72 5.00 1.72 -0.44
N GLU A 73 6.25 1.92 -0.84
CA GLU A 73 7.20 0.84 -1.04
C GLU A 73 8.04 0.64 0.21
N THR A 74 7.96 -0.54 0.83
CA THR A 74 8.69 -0.89 2.04
C THR A 74 9.52 -2.17 1.87
N ILE A 75 9.70 -2.63 0.63
CA ILE A 75 10.45 -3.84 0.33
C ILE A 75 11.94 -3.54 0.38
N GLY A 76 12.72 -4.43 1.01
CA GLY A 76 14.14 -4.20 1.20
C GLY A 76 15.02 -4.48 0.00
N GLY A 77 14.55 -5.15 -1.04
CA GLY A 77 15.36 -5.50 -2.20
C GLY A 77 15.36 -4.40 -3.25
N ALA A 78 16.53 -3.85 -3.55
CA ALA A 78 16.63 -2.69 -4.44
C ALA A 78 16.08 -2.97 -5.85
N LYS A 79 16.37 -4.16 -6.39
CA LYS A 79 15.97 -4.49 -7.76
C LYS A 79 14.47 -4.66 -7.88
N VAL A 80 13.85 -5.38 -6.95
CA VAL A 80 12.41 -5.61 -6.95
C VAL A 80 11.67 -4.30 -6.68
N ALA A 81 12.16 -3.54 -5.70
CA ALA A 81 11.56 -2.25 -5.35
C ALA A 81 11.60 -1.28 -6.55
N LEU A 82 12.72 -1.26 -7.28
CA LEU A 82 12.85 -0.40 -8.45
C LEU A 82 11.86 -0.79 -9.54
N ASP A 83 11.71 -2.09 -9.81
CA ASP A 83 10.77 -2.56 -10.82
C ASP A 83 9.33 -2.16 -10.49
N PHE A 84 8.91 -2.39 -9.25
CA PHE A 84 7.56 -2.02 -8.83
C PHE A 84 7.35 -0.50 -8.86
N THR A 85 8.37 0.26 -8.45
CA THR A 85 8.30 1.72 -8.48
C THR A 85 8.10 2.22 -9.90
N GLN A 86 8.87 1.70 -10.86
CA GLN A 86 8.75 2.10 -12.25
C GLN A 86 7.38 1.73 -12.83
N ARG A 87 6.89 0.55 -12.52
CA ARG A 87 5.57 0.11 -12.99
C ARG A 87 4.45 0.96 -12.41
N ALA A 88 4.55 1.31 -11.13
CA ALA A 88 3.55 2.16 -10.48
C ALA A 88 3.53 3.56 -11.11
N LEU A 89 4.70 4.14 -11.34
CA LEU A 89 4.80 5.47 -11.96
C LEU A 89 4.23 5.46 -13.37
N LYS A 90 4.52 4.42 -14.16
CA LYS A 90 3.97 4.29 -15.51
C LYS A 90 2.46 4.15 -15.51
N ALA A 91 1.91 3.58 -14.45
CA ALA A 91 0.46 3.43 -14.30
C ALA A 91 -0.22 4.71 -13.77
N GLY A 92 0.54 5.79 -13.60
CA GLY A 92 0.00 7.07 -13.16
C GLY A 92 -0.13 7.23 -11.65
N LYS A 93 0.48 6.35 -10.88
CA LYS A 93 0.40 6.38 -9.42
C LYS A 93 1.59 7.13 -8.83
N SER A 94 1.39 7.72 -7.65
CA SER A 94 2.48 8.29 -6.87
C SER A 94 3.17 7.20 -6.06
N VAL A 95 4.47 7.34 -5.83
CA VAL A 95 5.23 6.35 -5.06
C VAL A 95 5.97 7.04 -3.92
N VAL A 96 5.84 6.47 -2.73
CA VAL A 96 6.60 6.87 -1.56
C VAL A 96 7.47 5.67 -1.18
N SER A 97 8.78 5.87 -1.08
CA SER A 97 9.69 4.81 -0.71
C SER A 97 10.22 5.02 0.70
N SER A 98 10.33 3.94 1.47
CA SER A 98 10.86 3.96 2.83
C SER A 98 12.39 3.83 2.87
N ASN A 99 13.03 3.66 1.74
CA ASN A 99 14.49 3.52 1.67
C ASN A 99 15.19 4.86 1.65
#